data_b7d3254b1c12ff51cc67de2f65e648a1
#
_entry.id   b7d3254b1c12ff51cc67de2f65e648a1
#
_cell.length_a   1.000
_cell.length_b   1.000
_cell.length_c   1.000
_cell.angle_alpha   90.00
_cell.angle_beta   90.00
_cell.angle_gamma   90.00
#
_symmetry.space_group_name_H-M   'P 1'
#
loop_
_entity.id
_entity.type
_entity.pdbx_description
1 polymer ?
#
loop_
_entity_poly.entity_id
_entity_poly.type
_entity_poly.pdbx_seq_one_letter_code
_entity_poly.pdbx_strand_id
1 'polypeptide(L)'
;MCVRNKRSQIGRTLWMVTAGLMFAGLITAQLDAQSFTLSQNGKSVGTANLLLNRAGAGFAATSAANIDMPGLKYKFSENESLDAGYHLTKVQLNGSVNGTSATVNASPQGQQFVMKINANGSVTNTPLAFHPQSVFFPDFDPGALQVLLNLGAAHNNANIWALIPKQTGSIAALRIATNADMQGTLNGKPITVHHLTVTFGTSKTELFSSPGNELLQAEWTDEGFAMVRQGFKLTPPARPGAPPPAPAQPAQPSQPQGQAPQPQL
;
A
#
# COMPACT_ATOMS: atom_id res chain seq x y z
N MET A 1 34.01 -4.99 -80.71
CA MET A 1 34.74 -3.70 -80.79
C MET A 1 35.20 -3.34 -79.39
N CYS A 2 36.47 -3.21 -79.27
CA CYS A 2 37.27 -2.94 -78.09
C CYS A 2 37.04 -1.52 -77.57
N VAL A 3 37.18 -1.25 -76.23
CA VAL A 3 38.00 -0.24 -75.60
C VAL A 3 37.70 -0.22 -74.10
N ARG A 4 38.64 -0.71 -73.30
CA ARG A 4 39.57 -0.07 -72.33
C ARG A 4 38.99 0.74 -71.18
N ASN A 5 39.00 0.17 -70.02
CA ASN A 5 39.89 0.30 -68.85
C ASN A 5 40.29 1.77 -68.49
N LYS A 6 39.88 2.21 -67.29
CA LYS A 6 40.75 3.08 -66.49
C LYS A 6 40.44 2.87 -64.95
N ARG A 7 41.42 2.35 -64.24
CA ARG A 7 41.55 2.35 -62.80
C ARG A 7 41.76 3.77 -62.28
N SER A 8 41.17 4.11 -61.18
CA SER A 8 41.67 5.16 -60.30
C SER A 8 41.46 4.70 -58.86
N GLN A 9 42.57 4.36 -58.24
CA GLN A 9 42.70 4.26 -56.75
C GLN A 9 42.69 5.69 -56.21
N ILE A 10 42.20 5.87 -55.00
CA ILE A 10 42.64 6.78 -53.94
C ILE A 10 41.58 6.75 -52.83
N GLY A 11 41.97 6.37 -51.71
CA GLY A 11 41.92 7.05 -50.45
C GLY A 11 41.24 6.21 -49.34
N ARG A 12 42.04 5.41 -48.64
CA ARG A 12 41.68 4.87 -47.30
C ARG A 12 41.63 6.04 -46.34
N THR A 13 40.46 6.35 -45.78
CA THR A 13 40.37 7.12 -44.56
C THR A 13 39.56 6.29 -43.55
N LEU A 14 40.28 5.74 -42.62
CA LEU A 14 39.83 4.95 -41.49
C LEU A 14 39.20 5.92 -40.49
N TRP A 15 37.89 5.98 -40.39
CA TRP A 15 37.17 6.65 -39.31
C TRP A 15 36.77 5.61 -38.26
N MET A 16 37.57 5.56 -37.19
CA MET A 16 37.16 4.91 -35.96
C MET A 16 36.03 5.69 -35.30
N VAL A 17 34.80 5.25 -35.46
CA VAL A 17 33.68 5.68 -34.64
C VAL A 17 33.70 4.85 -33.37
N THR A 18 34.24 5.42 -32.31
CA THR A 18 34.12 4.91 -30.94
C THR A 18 32.65 5.06 -30.54
N ALA A 19 31.86 3.97 -30.68
CA ALA A 19 30.51 3.86 -30.11
C ALA A 19 30.64 3.77 -28.60
N GLY A 20 30.51 4.92 -27.92
CA GLY A 20 30.33 4.97 -26.46
C GLY A 20 28.96 4.37 -26.13
N LEU A 21 28.95 3.12 -25.64
CA LEU A 21 27.78 2.53 -25.00
C LEU A 21 27.51 3.30 -23.70
N MET A 22 26.62 4.28 -23.74
CA MET A 22 25.98 4.79 -22.54
C MET A 22 25.05 3.69 -22.01
N PHE A 23 25.52 2.93 -21.04
CA PHE A 23 24.66 2.13 -20.17
C PHE A 23 23.83 3.12 -19.34
N ALA A 24 22.66 3.52 -19.85
CA ALA A 24 21.63 4.09 -19.02
C ALA A 24 21.16 2.98 -18.07
N GLY A 25 21.74 2.96 -16.86
CA GLY A 25 21.29 2.09 -15.78
C GLY A 25 19.82 2.40 -15.51
N LEU A 26 18.93 1.55 -15.96
CA LEU A 26 17.55 1.48 -15.49
C LEU A 26 17.62 1.17 -13.99
N ILE A 27 17.58 2.22 -13.16
CA ILE A 27 17.29 2.07 -11.74
C ILE A 27 15.83 1.63 -11.70
N THR A 28 15.60 0.32 -11.72
CA THR A 28 14.32 -0.26 -11.33
C THR A 28 14.20 0.02 -9.84
N ALA A 29 13.44 1.05 -9.47
CA ALA A 29 13.02 1.23 -8.10
C ALA A 29 12.27 -0.05 -7.72
N GLN A 30 12.94 -0.95 -7.01
CA GLN A 30 12.32 -2.10 -6.38
C GLN A 30 11.42 -1.51 -5.30
N LEU A 31 10.10 -1.51 -5.53
CA LEU A 31 9.13 -1.18 -4.51
C LEU A 31 9.20 -2.31 -3.47
N ASP A 32 9.70 -2.00 -2.29
CA ASP A 32 9.80 -2.97 -1.20
C ASP A 32 8.40 -3.39 -0.74
N ALA A 33 8.25 -4.69 -0.48
CA ALA A 33 7.04 -5.23 0.12
C ALA A 33 6.80 -4.55 1.47
N GLN A 34 5.61 -3.98 1.65
CA GLN A 34 5.21 -3.35 2.90
C GLN A 34 4.60 -4.39 3.82
N SER A 35 5.04 -4.41 5.07
CA SER A 35 4.50 -5.28 6.11
C SER A 35 3.76 -4.48 7.17
N PHE A 36 2.65 -5.02 7.64
CA PHE A 36 1.77 -4.39 8.62
C PHE A 36 1.51 -5.34 9.78
N THR A 37 1.34 -4.76 10.97
CA THR A 37 0.81 -5.44 12.14
C THR A 37 -0.65 -5.11 12.29
N LEU A 38 -1.49 -6.13 12.48
CA LEU A 38 -2.91 -6.00 12.79
C LEU A 38 -3.09 -6.12 14.30
N SER A 39 -3.84 -5.21 14.89
CA SER A 39 -4.19 -5.25 16.32
C SER A 39 -5.67 -5.01 16.53
N GLN A 40 -6.22 -5.55 17.63
CA GLN A 40 -7.54 -5.24 18.13
C GLN A 40 -7.43 -4.78 19.59
N ASN A 41 -7.98 -3.62 19.89
CA ASN A 41 -7.89 -2.99 21.22
C ASN A 41 -6.44 -2.96 21.76
N GLY A 42 -5.47 -2.65 20.89
CA GLY A 42 -4.05 -2.56 21.19
C GLY A 42 -3.31 -3.91 21.34
N LYS A 43 -3.98 -5.05 21.20
CA LYS A 43 -3.35 -6.38 21.21
C LYS A 43 -3.12 -6.85 19.77
N SER A 44 -1.90 -7.30 19.47
CA SER A 44 -1.59 -7.88 18.15
C SER A 44 -2.43 -9.14 17.92
N VAL A 45 -3.12 -9.19 16.78
CA VAL A 45 -3.98 -10.30 16.37
C VAL A 45 -3.60 -10.85 14.99
N GLY A 46 -2.65 -10.25 14.31
CA GLY A 46 -2.27 -10.72 12.98
C GLY A 46 -1.28 -9.82 12.25
N THR A 47 -1.09 -10.16 10.98
CA THR A 47 -0.20 -9.44 10.07
C THR A 47 -0.84 -9.29 8.70
N ALA A 48 -0.41 -8.26 7.95
CA ALA A 48 -0.75 -8.12 6.55
C ALA A 48 0.48 -7.67 5.75
N ASN A 49 0.48 -7.94 4.45
CA ASN A 49 1.55 -7.56 3.53
C ASN A 49 0.96 -6.98 2.26
N LEU A 50 1.69 -6.06 1.64
CA LEU A 50 1.33 -5.41 0.40
C LEU A 50 2.56 -5.28 -0.49
N LEU A 51 2.38 -5.56 -1.77
CA LEU A 51 3.32 -5.25 -2.83
C LEU A 51 2.54 -4.62 -3.99
N LEU A 52 2.86 -3.38 -4.33
CA LEU A 52 2.29 -2.67 -5.49
C LEU A 52 3.41 -2.44 -6.49
N ASN A 53 3.33 -3.04 -7.67
CA ASN A 53 4.35 -2.98 -8.72
C ASN A 53 3.78 -2.42 -10.02
N ARG A 54 4.65 -1.83 -10.85
CA ARG A 54 4.33 -1.63 -12.27
C ARG A 54 4.26 -2.98 -12.98
N ALA A 55 3.19 -3.19 -13.76
CA ALA A 55 2.96 -4.40 -14.54
C ALA A 55 2.49 -4.02 -15.96
N GLY A 56 3.39 -4.12 -16.93
CA GLY A 56 3.12 -3.64 -18.29
C GLY A 56 2.80 -2.15 -18.33
N ALA A 57 1.65 -1.80 -18.91
CA ALA A 57 1.15 -0.42 -18.97
C ALA A 57 0.41 0.05 -17.70
N GLY A 58 0.18 -0.83 -16.72
CA GLY A 58 -0.56 -0.55 -15.50
C GLY A 58 0.20 -0.96 -14.24
N PHE A 59 -0.56 -1.46 -13.25
CA PHE A 59 -0.05 -1.89 -11.96
C PHE A 59 -0.60 -3.26 -11.58
N ALA A 60 0.12 -3.96 -10.72
CA ALA A 60 -0.35 -5.14 -10.01
C ALA A 60 -0.20 -4.91 -8.51
N ALA A 61 -1.28 -5.10 -7.77
CA ALA A 61 -1.24 -5.15 -6.32
C ALA A 61 -1.35 -6.61 -5.86
N THR A 62 -0.46 -7.01 -4.98
CA THR A 62 -0.52 -8.30 -4.30
C THR A 62 -0.59 -8.04 -2.82
N SER A 63 -1.60 -8.56 -2.17
CA SER A 63 -1.80 -8.39 -0.74
C SER A 63 -2.14 -9.71 -0.05
N ALA A 64 -1.92 -9.76 1.25
CA ALA A 64 -2.31 -10.87 2.09
C ALA A 64 -2.56 -10.38 3.51
N ALA A 65 -3.51 -10.99 4.21
CA ALA A 65 -3.69 -10.81 5.63
C ALA A 65 -3.88 -12.16 6.32
N ASN A 66 -3.47 -12.22 7.59
CA ASN A 66 -3.67 -13.35 8.46
C ASN A 66 -4.02 -12.85 9.86
N ILE A 67 -5.24 -13.14 10.31
CA ILE A 67 -5.74 -12.80 11.65
C ILE A 67 -6.06 -14.11 12.37
N ASP A 68 -5.57 -14.26 13.60
CA ASP A 68 -5.88 -15.39 14.49
C ASP A 68 -6.19 -14.83 15.88
N MET A 69 -7.47 -14.85 16.21
CA MET A 69 -7.97 -14.39 17.51
C MET A 69 -9.19 -15.23 17.93
N PRO A 70 -9.58 -15.19 19.21
CA PRO A 70 -10.79 -15.89 19.65
C PRO A 70 -12.01 -15.51 18.81
N GLY A 71 -12.64 -16.52 18.21
CA GLY A 71 -13.84 -16.35 17.39
C GLY A 71 -13.60 -15.96 15.93
N LEU A 72 -12.36 -15.59 15.53
CA LEU A 72 -12.06 -15.23 14.15
C LEU A 72 -10.66 -15.73 13.72
N LYS A 73 -10.66 -16.69 12.80
CA LYS A 73 -9.49 -17.05 12.00
C LYS A 73 -9.74 -16.62 10.56
N TYR A 74 -9.07 -15.56 10.14
CA TYR A 74 -9.26 -14.97 8.83
C TYR A 74 -7.92 -14.92 8.10
N LYS A 75 -7.88 -15.47 6.89
CA LYS A 75 -6.68 -15.47 6.04
C LYS A 75 -7.09 -15.29 4.59
N PHE A 76 -6.36 -14.44 3.87
CA PHE A 76 -6.48 -14.36 2.42
C PHE A 76 -5.13 -14.03 1.76
N SER A 77 -5.09 -14.29 0.46
CA SER A 77 -4.13 -13.73 -0.50
C SER A 77 -4.91 -13.20 -1.70
N GLU A 78 -4.52 -12.06 -2.20
CA GLU A 78 -5.17 -11.35 -3.29
C GLU A 78 -4.17 -10.87 -4.32
N ASN A 79 -4.60 -10.88 -5.58
CA ASN A 79 -3.90 -10.29 -6.71
C ASN A 79 -4.88 -9.41 -7.48
N GLU A 80 -4.56 -8.13 -7.61
CA GLU A 80 -5.28 -7.18 -8.43
C GLU A 80 -4.44 -6.78 -9.65
N SER A 81 -5.11 -6.66 -10.79
CA SER A 81 -4.56 -6.01 -11.98
C SER A 81 -5.26 -4.68 -12.18
N LEU A 82 -4.48 -3.63 -12.40
CA LEU A 82 -4.95 -2.26 -12.52
C LEU A 82 -4.40 -1.66 -13.81
N ASP A 83 -5.15 -0.76 -14.44
CA ASP A 83 -4.63 0.05 -15.55
C ASP A 83 -3.70 1.18 -15.07
N ALA A 84 -3.25 2.03 -15.98
CA ALA A 84 -2.36 3.16 -15.67
C ALA A 84 -3.02 4.22 -14.77
N GLY A 85 -4.35 4.28 -14.70
CA GLY A 85 -5.15 5.16 -13.84
C GLY A 85 -5.58 4.51 -12.52
N TYR A 86 -5.04 3.34 -12.20
CA TYR A 86 -5.44 2.51 -11.05
C TYR A 86 -6.87 1.97 -11.12
N HIS A 87 -7.50 1.95 -12.30
CA HIS A 87 -8.80 1.32 -12.45
C HIS A 87 -8.67 -0.19 -12.47
N LEU A 88 -9.57 -0.85 -11.75
CA LEU A 88 -9.57 -2.30 -11.57
C LEU A 88 -9.90 -3.02 -12.88
N THR A 89 -9.01 -3.91 -13.33
CA THR A 89 -9.21 -4.75 -14.52
C THR A 89 -9.41 -6.21 -14.19
N LYS A 90 -8.89 -6.69 -13.06
CA LYS A 90 -9.06 -8.07 -12.60
C LYS A 90 -8.75 -8.18 -11.11
N VAL A 91 -9.48 -9.04 -10.41
CA VAL A 91 -9.19 -9.49 -9.03
C VAL A 91 -9.22 -11.00 -8.96
N GLN A 92 -8.32 -11.53 -8.15
CA GLN A 92 -8.30 -12.93 -7.73
C GLN A 92 -7.96 -12.98 -6.25
N LEU A 93 -8.92 -13.38 -5.42
CA LEU A 93 -8.75 -13.58 -3.99
C LEU A 93 -8.95 -15.06 -3.66
N ASN A 94 -8.06 -15.60 -2.82
CA ASN A 94 -8.19 -16.91 -2.20
C ASN A 94 -8.06 -16.73 -0.68
N GLY A 95 -8.99 -17.24 0.07
CA GLY A 95 -8.99 -17.06 1.51
C GLY A 95 -9.77 -18.11 2.28
N SER A 96 -9.80 -17.92 3.58
CA SER A 96 -10.64 -18.72 4.48
C SER A 96 -11.08 -17.91 5.69
N VAL A 97 -12.28 -18.20 6.17
CA VAL A 97 -12.85 -17.65 7.41
C VAL A 97 -13.24 -18.82 8.29
N ASN A 98 -12.66 -18.91 9.49
CA ASN A 98 -12.89 -20.01 10.44
C ASN A 98 -12.78 -21.42 9.81
N GLY A 99 -11.79 -21.60 8.93
CA GLY A 99 -11.55 -22.85 8.23
C GLY A 99 -12.39 -23.07 6.96
N THR A 100 -13.38 -22.23 6.70
CA THR A 100 -14.17 -22.27 5.48
C THR A 100 -13.44 -21.54 4.35
N SER A 101 -13.08 -22.25 3.30
CA SER A 101 -12.40 -21.68 2.12
C SER A 101 -13.35 -20.88 1.25
N ALA A 102 -12.86 -19.77 0.71
CA ALA A 102 -13.55 -18.97 -0.28
C ALA A 102 -12.58 -18.51 -1.37
N THR A 103 -13.06 -18.44 -2.61
CA THR A 103 -12.36 -17.80 -3.73
C THR A 103 -13.24 -16.76 -4.38
N VAL A 104 -12.65 -15.63 -4.75
CA VAL A 104 -13.36 -14.57 -5.46
C VAL A 104 -12.57 -14.24 -6.73
N ASN A 105 -13.29 -14.16 -7.85
CA ASN A 105 -12.78 -13.61 -9.09
C ASN A 105 -13.71 -12.49 -9.54
N ALA A 106 -13.16 -11.31 -9.82
CA ALA A 106 -13.96 -10.21 -10.33
C ALA A 106 -13.26 -9.55 -11.52
N SER A 107 -14.04 -9.15 -12.52
CA SER A 107 -13.54 -8.42 -13.69
C SER A 107 -14.64 -7.63 -14.36
N PRO A 108 -14.31 -6.53 -15.06
CA PRO A 108 -15.25 -5.84 -15.93
C PRO A 108 -15.70 -6.74 -17.09
N GLN A 109 -16.99 -6.74 -17.39
CA GLN A 109 -17.59 -7.40 -18.55
C GLN A 109 -18.65 -6.47 -19.16
N GLY A 110 -18.28 -5.72 -20.20
CA GLY A 110 -19.12 -4.68 -20.78
C GLY A 110 -19.47 -3.59 -19.77
N GLN A 111 -20.74 -3.40 -19.48
CA GLN A 111 -21.26 -2.39 -18.53
C GLN A 111 -21.41 -2.91 -17.09
N GLN A 112 -20.77 -4.02 -16.76
CA GLN A 112 -20.88 -4.65 -15.45
C GLN A 112 -19.52 -5.09 -14.93
N PHE A 113 -19.37 -5.14 -13.60
CA PHE A 113 -18.41 -6.01 -12.94
C PHE A 113 -19.10 -7.35 -12.67
N VAL A 114 -18.49 -8.44 -13.12
CA VAL A 114 -18.96 -9.78 -12.75
C VAL A 114 -18.08 -10.31 -11.63
N MET A 115 -18.71 -10.53 -10.47
CA MET A 115 -18.04 -11.10 -9.29
C MET A 115 -18.49 -12.55 -9.12
N LYS A 116 -17.53 -13.48 -9.26
CA LYS A 116 -17.74 -14.91 -9.02
C LYS A 116 -17.16 -15.28 -7.67
N ILE A 117 -18.02 -15.69 -6.75
CA ILE A 117 -17.66 -16.15 -5.40
C ILE A 117 -17.91 -17.64 -5.32
N ASN A 118 -16.89 -18.42 -4.91
CA ASN A 118 -17.05 -19.84 -4.56
C ASN A 118 -16.73 -19.98 -3.07
N ALA A 119 -17.72 -20.34 -2.28
CA ALA A 119 -17.60 -20.56 -0.84
C ALA A 119 -18.52 -21.71 -0.42
N ASN A 120 -18.09 -22.56 0.49
CA ASN A 120 -18.88 -23.71 0.98
C ASN A 120 -19.39 -24.65 -0.14
N GLY A 121 -18.63 -24.81 -1.23
CA GLY A 121 -19.05 -25.62 -2.39
C GLY A 121 -20.17 -24.98 -3.23
N SER A 122 -20.59 -23.77 -2.89
CA SER A 122 -21.57 -23.00 -3.65
C SER A 122 -20.89 -21.94 -4.49
N VAL A 123 -21.34 -21.78 -5.73
CA VAL A 123 -20.82 -20.76 -6.66
C VAL A 123 -21.91 -19.74 -6.94
N THR A 124 -21.59 -18.48 -6.65
CA THR A 124 -22.45 -17.33 -6.95
C THR A 124 -21.78 -16.47 -8.01
N ASN A 125 -22.53 -16.05 -9.03
CA ASN A 125 -22.10 -15.07 -10.02
C ASN A 125 -22.99 -13.83 -9.89
N THR A 126 -22.40 -12.72 -9.48
CA THR A 126 -23.14 -11.47 -9.23
C THR A 126 -22.70 -10.42 -10.23
N PRO A 127 -23.58 -10.00 -11.16
CA PRO A 127 -23.35 -8.82 -11.96
C PRO A 127 -23.60 -7.57 -11.11
N LEU A 128 -22.61 -6.68 -11.06
CA LEU A 128 -22.65 -5.41 -10.35
C LEU A 128 -22.55 -4.26 -11.37
N ALA A 129 -23.09 -3.09 -11.05
CA ALA A 129 -22.94 -1.91 -11.90
C ALA A 129 -21.45 -1.60 -12.10
N PHE A 130 -21.06 -1.28 -13.34
CA PHE A 130 -19.69 -0.88 -13.65
C PHE A 130 -19.48 0.59 -13.26
N HIS A 131 -18.51 0.81 -12.40
CA HIS A 131 -17.98 2.13 -12.11
C HIS A 131 -16.46 2.08 -12.34
N PRO A 132 -15.88 2.94 -13.20
CA PRO A 132 -14.44 2.90 -13.50
C PRO A 132 -13.59 3.06 -12.24
N GLN A 133 -14.02 3.93 -11.31
CA GLN A 133 -13.31 4.22 -10.06
C GLN A 133 -13.78 3.25 -8.95
N SER A 134 -13.66 1.96 -9.22
CA SER A 134 -14.00 0.93 -8.22
C SER A 134 -12.75 0.32 -7.61
N VAL A 135 -12.78 0.10 -6.30
CA VAL A 135 -11.79 -0.64 -5.53
C VAL A 135 -12.42 -1.94 -5.06
N PHE A 136 -11.73 -3.06 -5.19
CA PHE A 136 -12.16 -4.30 -4.56
C PHE A 136 -11.82 -4.21 -3.08
N PHE A 137 -12.80 -4.42 -2.20
CA PHE A 137 -12.70 -4.00 -0.80
C PHE A 137 -13.06 -5.12 0.18
N PRO A 138 -12.19 -6.15 0.33
CA PRO A 138 -12.32 -7.12 1.41
C PRO A 138 -11.90 -6.52 2.74
N ASP A 139 -12.22 -7.20 3.85
CA ASP A 139 -11.82 -6.73 5.17
C ASP A 139 -10.30 -6.84 5.37
N PHE A 140 -9.70 -5.84 6.03
CA PHE A 140 -8.28 -5.81 6.44
C PHE A 140 -7.26 -5.95 5.29
N ASP A 141 -7.62 -5.51 4.10
CA ASP A 141 -6.75 -5.59 2.94
C ASP A 141 -5.93 -4.30 2.74
N PRO A 142 -4.59 -4.36 2.94
CA PRO A 142 -3.74 -3.21 2.65
C PRO A 142 -3.65 -2.87 1.16
N GLY A 143 -3.88 -3.85 0.25
CA GLY A 143 -3.92 -3.66 -1.20
C GLY A 143 -5.07 -2.75 -1.60
N ALA A 144 -6.28 -3.09 -1.17
CA ALA A 144 -7.49 -2.29 -1.38
C ALA A 144 -7.32 -0.85 -0.87
N LEU A 145 -6.78 -0.68 0.34
CA LEU A 145 -6.56 0.63 0.93
C LEU A 145 -5.51 1.46 0.17
N GLN A 146 -4.45 0.82 -0.31
CA GLN A 146 -3.43 1.48 -1.14
C GLN A 146 -3.98 1.90 -2.50
N VAL A 147 -4.77 1.04 -3.15
CA VAL A 147 -5.46 1.36 -4.42
C VAL A 147 -6.44 2.51 -4.21
N LEU A 148 -7.19 2.49 -3.10
CA LEU A 148 -8.10 3.58 -2.72
C LEU A 148 -7.37 4.92 -2.57
N LEU A 149 -6.21 4.96 -1.91
CA LEU A 149 -5.40 6.17 -1.75
C LEU A 149 -4.94 6.72 -3.10
N ASN A 150 -4.47 5.85 -4.01
CA ASN A 150 -4.01 6.26 -5.33
C ASN A 150 -5.15 6.76 -6.22
N LEU A 151 -6.28 6.05 -6.22
CA LEU A 151 -7.49 6.47 -6.94
C LEU A 151 -8.05 7.77 -6.36
N GLY A 152 -8.08 7.90 -5.04
CA GLY A 152 -8.51 9.12 -4.35
C GLY A 152 -7.69 10.33 -4.77
N ALA A 153 -6.37 10.19 -4.78
CA ALA A 153 -5.47 11.25 -5.22
C ALA A 153 -5.68 11.63 -6.70
N ALA A 154 -5.88 10.63 -7.59
CA ALA A 154 -6.11 10.86 -9.01
C ALA A 154 -7.46 11.53 -9.32
N HIS A 155 -8.48 11.31 -8.48
CA HIS A 155 -9.87 11.75 -8.71
C HIS A 155 -10.41 12.72 -7.63
N ASN A 156 -9.52 13.38 -6.87
CA ASN A 156 -9.89 14.31 -5.80
C ASN A 156 -10.90 13.71 -4.80
N ASN A 157 -10.74 12.44 -4.46
CA ASN A 157 -11.60 11.68 -3.55
C ASN A 157 -13.08 11.62 -3.95
N ALA A 158 -13.40 11.78 -5.24
CA ALA A 158 -14.78 11.82 -5.73
C ALA A 158 -15.13 10.58 -6.54
N ASN A 159 -16.42 10.17 -6.45
CA ASN A 159 -17.02 9.10 -7.26
C ASN A 159 -16.31 7.74 -7.17
N ILE A 160 -15.79 7.39 -6.00
CA ILE A 160 -15.13 6.10 -5.75
C ILE A 160 -16.14 5.10 -5.18
N TRP A 161 -16.02 3.85 -5.62
CA TRP A 161 -16.95 2.78 -5.26
C TRP A 161 -16.19 1.58 -4.69
N ALA A 162 -16.77 0.93 -3.69
CA ALA A 162 -16.25 -0.32 -3.15
C ALA A 162 -16.99 -1.52 -3.73
N LEU A 163 -16.26 -2.48 -4.28
CA LEU A 163 -16.74 -3.83 -4.62
C LEU A 163 -16.51 -4.73 -3.41
N ILE A 164 -17.56 -5.11 -2.73
CA ILE A 164 -17.51 -5.81 -1.43
C ILE A 164 -17.81 -7.30 -1.65
N PRO A 165 -16.82 -8.20 -1.39
CA PRO A 165 -16.97 -9.64 -1.66
C PRO A 165 -17.70 -10.41 -0.54
N LYS A 166 -18.52 -9.75 0.25
CA LYS A 166 -19.30 -10.40 1.32
C LYS A 166 -20.56 -11.05 0.77
N GLN A 167 -20.90 -12.25 1.28
CA GLN A 167 -22.09 -13.02 0.87
C GLN A 167 -22.12 -13.27 -0.64
N THR A 168 -23.00 -12.57 -1.35
CA THR A 168 -23.18 -12.69 -2.81
C THR A 168 -22.41 -11.62 -3.59
N GLY A 169 -21.72 -10.72 -2.90
CA GLY A 169 -21.08 -9.54 -3.48
C GLY A 169 -22.04 -8.35 -3.59
N SER A 170 -21.48 -7.15 -3.40
CA SER A 170 -22.24 -5.90 -3.53
C SER A 170 -21.33 -4.76 -3.98
N ILE A 171 -21.92 -3.62 -4.35
CA ILE A 171 -21.21 -2.38 -4.66
C ILE A 171 -21.80 -1.25 -3.84
N ALA A 172 -20.94 -0.37 -3.31
CA ALA A 172 -21.33 0.78 -2.50
C ALA A 172 -20.46 2.00 -2.81
N ALA A 173 -21.05 3.19 -2.82
CA ALA A 173 -20.30 4.44 -2.95
C ALA A 173 -19.50 4.70 -1.66
N LEU A 174 -18.24 5.12 -1.83
CA LEU A 174 -17.38 5.59 -0.74
C LEU A 174 -17.48 7.11 -0.62
N ARG A 175 -17.45 7.60 0.62
CA ARG A 175 -17.28 9.01 0.94
C ARG A 175 -15.92 9.16 1.59
N ILE A 176 -15.07 10.03 1.05
CA ILE A 176 -13.73 10.29 1.54
C ILE A 176 -13.64 11.74 1.95
N ALA A 177 -13.32 11.99 3.21
CA ALA A 177 -13.08 13.33 3.75
C ALA A 177 -11.59 13.47 4.07
N THR A 178 -11.01 14.61 3.69
CA THR A 178 -9.64 14.97 4.05
C THR A 178 -9.65 15.72 5.37
N ASN A 179 -8.82 15.28 6.30
CA ASN A 179 -8.62 15.90 7.61
C ASN A 179 -7.32 16.72 7.62
N ALA A 180 -7.02 17.37 8.75
CA ALA A 180 -5.75 18.05 8.94
C ALA A 180 -4.58 17.04 8.94
N ASP A 181 -3.48 17.43 8.31
CA ASP A 181 -2.24 16.65 8.32
C ASP A 181 -1.73 16.46 9.75
N MET A 182 -1.12 15.33 9.97
CA MET A 182 -0.52 14.93 11.24
C MET A 182 1.00 14.77 11.09
N GLN A 183 1.67 14.47 12.18
CA GLN A 183 3.09 14.16 12.22
C GLN A 183 3.28 12.72 12.66
N GLY A 184 4.33 12.08 12.16
CA GLY A 184 4.71 10.73 12.54
C GLY A 184 6.18 10.48 12.30
N THR A 185 6.60 9.25 12.52
CA THR A 185 7.93 8.78 12.15
C THR A 185 7.81 7.49 11.35
N LEU A 186 8.63 7.35 10.31
CA LEU A 186 8.80 6.11 9.56
C LEU A 186 10.28 5.70 9.63
N ASN A 187 10.55 4.52 10.18
CA ASN A 187 11.92 4.04 10.44
C ASN A 187 12.77 5.06 11.22
N GLY A 188 12.15 5.73 12.20
CA GLY A 188 12.78 6.75 13.03
C GLY A 188 12.96 8.12 12.39
N LYS A 189 12.59 8.30 11.13
CA LYS A 189 12.64 9.60 10.42
C LYS A 189 11.29 10.31 10.52
N PRO A 190 11.26 11.62 10.84
CA PRO A 190 10.03 12.40 10.82
C PRO A 190 9.36 12.39 9.45
N ILE A 191 8.04 12.31 9.43
CA ILE A 191 7.22 12.35 8.21
C ILE A 191 5.92 13.09 8.47
N THR A 192 5.50 13.90 7.49
CA THR A 192 4.13 14.43 7.43
C THR A 192 3.18 13.30 7.04
N VAL A 193 2.02 13.26 7.65
CA VAL A 193 1.04 12.19 7.48
C VAL A 193 -0.28 12.81 7.02
N HIS A 194 -0.73 12.46 5.82
CA HIS A 194 -2.07 12.81 5.37
C HIS A 194 -3.09 11.94 6.07
N HIS A 195 -4.15 12.55 6.56
CA HIS A 195 -5.23 11.90 7.30
C HIS A 195 -6.53 11.99 6.53
N LEU A 196 -7.13 10.85 6.23
CA LEU A 196 -8.41 10.71 5.52
C LEU A 196 -9.39 9.91 6.37
N THR A 197 -10.67 10.27 6.27
CA THR A 197 -11.78 9.46 6.78
C THR A 197 -12.53 8.86 5.61
N VAL A 198 -12.62 7.56 5.54
CA VAL A 198 -13.40 6.82 4.55
C VAL A 198 -14.66 6.28 5.19
N THR A 199 -15.82 6.57 4.59
CA THR A 199 -17.12 6.11 5.10
C THR A 199 -17.87 5.36 4.01
N PHE A 200 -18.41 4.18 4.34
CA PHE A 200 -19.40 3.52 3.51
C PHE A 200 -20.50 2.94 4.39
N GLY A 201 -21.77 3.19 4.04
CA GLY A 201 -22.87 2.89 4.95
C GLY A 201 -22.69 3.59 6.31
N THR A 202 -22.65 2.79 7.37
CA THR A 202 -22.38 3.24 8.75
C THR A 202 -20.93 3.01 9.18
N SER A 203 -20.14 2.27 8.39
CA SER A 203 -18.76 1.93 8.73
C SER A 203 -17.84 3.10 8.44
N LYS A 204 -16.88 3.32 9.33
CA LYS A 204 -15.88 4.39 9.25
C LYS A 204 -14.48 3.81 9.40
N THR A 205 -13.57 4.24 8.51
CA THR A 205 -12.15 3.86 8.54
C THR A 205 -11.32 5.14 8.46
N GLU A 206 -10.40 5.31 9.42
CA GLU A 206 -9.40 6.37 9.36
C GLU A 206 -8.17 5.84 8.62
N LEU A 207 -7.70 6.58 7.62
CA LEU A 207 -6.53 6.25 6.84
C LEU A 207 -5.44 7.30 7.01
N PHE A 208 -4.23 6.82 7.17
CA PHE A 208 -3.02 7.63 7.29
C PHE A 208 -2.04 7.24 6.21
N SER A 209 -1.61 8.20 5.40
CA SER A 209 -0.69 7.98 4.28
C SER A 209 0.49 8.93 4.31
N SER A 210 1.57 8.54 3.62
CA SER A 210 2.70 9.42 3.35
C SER A 210 2.33 10.50 2.33
N PRO A 211 3.16 11.56 2.15
CA PRO A 211 2.99 12.53 1.07
C PRO A 211 3.02 11.91 -0.33
N GLY A 212 3.61 10.72 -0.47
CA GLY A 212 3.59 9.93 -1.71
C GLY A 212 2.39 8.98 -1.83
N ASN A 213 1.34 9.14 -1.02
CA ASN A 213 0.15 8.30 -0.93
C ASN A 213 0.43 6.83 -0.55
N GLU A 214 1.57 6.52 0.08
CA GLU A 214 1.79 5.18 0.62
C GLU A 214 0.99 4.98 1.91
N LEU A 215 0.31 3.83 2.04
CA LEU A 215 -0.41 3.46 3.24
C LEU A 215 0.56 3.30 4.44
N LEU A 216 0.28 4.02 5.52
CA LEU A 216 1.04 3.96 6.77
C LEU A 216 0.24 3.28 7.88
N GLN A 217 -1.05 3.61 7.98
CA GLN A 217 -1.93 3.08 9.01
C GLN A 217 -3.39 3.14 8.55
N ALA A 218 -4.19 2.19 9.01
CA ALA A 218 -5.64 2.22 8.91
C ALA A 218 -6.26 1.86 10.26
N GLU A 219 -7.35 2.53 10.64
CA GLU A 219 -8.06 2.29 11.88
C GLU A 219 -9.56 2.13 11.63
N TRP A 220 -10.13 1.04 12.11
CA TRP A 220 -11.56 0.76 12.19
C TRP A 220 -11.99 1.00 13.63
N THR A 221 -12.25 2.30 13.95
CA THR A 221 -12.44 2.76 15.33
C THR A 221 -13.62 2.10 16.04
N ASP A 222 -14.70 1.86 15.31
CA ASP A 222 -15.91 1.24 15.88
C ASP A 222 -15.70 -0.23 16.28
N GLU A 223 -14.74 -0.91 15.64
CA GLU A 223 -14.40 -2.32 15.87
C GLU A 223 -13.14 -2.49 16.71
N GLY A 224 -12.44 -1.39 17.00
CA GLY A 224 -11.19 -1.35 17.74
C GLY A 224 -9.99 -1.96 17.01
N PHE A 225 -10.08 -2.14 15.68
CA PHE A 225 -8.98 -2.64 14.86
C PHE A 225 -8.07 -1.51 14.37
N ALA A 226 -6.78 -1.84 14.30
CA ALA A 226 -5.79 -1.02 13.63
C ALA A 226 -4.83 -1.90 12.83
N MET A 227 -4.42 -1.40 11.67
CA MET A 227 -3.36 -1.94 10.82
C MET A 227 -2.26 -0.89 10.68
N VAL A 228 -1.05 -1.21 11.12
CA VAL A 228 0.06 -0.25 11.19
C VAL A 228 1.27 -0.80 10.44
N ARG A 229 1.81 -0.03 9.50
CA ARG A 229 3.04 -0.36 8.77
C ARG A 229 4.21 -0.52 9.71
N GLN A 230 5.03 -1.53 9.51
CA GLN A 230 6.24 -1.73 10.30
C GLN A 230 7.17 -0.51 10.19
N GLY A 231 7.69 -0.08 11.34
CA GLY A 231 8.54 1.11 11.43
C GLY A 231 7.78 2.44 11.48
N PHE A 232 6.46 2.45 11.27
CA PHE A 232 5.65 3.66 11.40
C PHE A 232 5.14 3.87 12.83
N LYS A 233 5.14 5.13 13.27
CA LYS A 233 4.52 5.58 14.51
C LYS A 233 3.87 6.95 14.29
N LEU A 234 2.58 7.04 14.55
CA LEU A 234 1.86 8.31 14.57
C LEU A 234 2.22 9.10 15.83
N THR A 235 2.46 10.39 15.69
CA THR A 235 2.67 11.28 16.83
C THR A 235 1.30 11.78 17.31
N PRO A 236 0.90 11.50 18.55
CA PRO A 236 -0.34 12.03 19.08
C PRO A 236 -0.36 13.56 19.00
N PRO A 237 -1.51 14.19 18.72
CA PRO A 237 -1.62 15.63 18.77
C PRO A 237 -1.22 16.15 20.14
N ALA A 238 -0.49 17.28 20.20
CA ALA A 238 -0.13 17.92 21.45
C ALA A 238 -1.40 18.21 22.27
N ARG A 239 -1.42 17.80 23.53
CA ARG A 239 -2.55 18.11 24.40
C ARG A 239 -2.68 19.64 24.50
N PRO A 240 -3.87 20.20 24.27
CA PRO A 240 -4.08 21.62 24.50
C PRO A 240 -3.66 22.00 25.93
N GLY A 241 -2.74 22.97 26.06
CA GLY A 241 -2.25 23.41 27.37
C GLY A 241 -1.05 22.64 27.94
N ALA A 242 -0.48 21.68 27.23
CA ALA A 242 0.80 21.09 27.64
C ALA A 242 1.93 22.12 27.42
N PRO A 243 2.77 22.41 28.45
CA PRO A 243 3.91 23.30 28.26
C PRO A 243 4.83 22.74 27.17
N PRO A 244 5.51 23.61 26.39
CA PRO A 244 6.48 23.14 25.40
C PRO A 244 7.51 22.21 26.07
N PRO A 245 7.96 21.15 25.39
CA PRO A 245 9.00 20.29 25.92
C PRO A 245 10.21 21.15 26.30
N ALA A 246 10.68 20.99 27.55
CA ALA A 246 11.84 21.72 28.03
C ALA A 246 13.03 21.49 27.07
N PRO A 247 13.80 22.51 26.72
CA PRO A 247 15.02 22.33 25.92
C PRO A 247 15.87 21.23 26.52
N ALA A 248 16.33 20.31 25.70
CA ALA A 248 17.22 19.25 26.14
C ALA A 248 18.38 19.86 26.93
N GLN A 249 18.45 19.57 28.21
CA GLN A 249 19.59 20.03 29.04
C GLN A 249 20.86 19.44 28.42
N PRO A 250 21.91 20.27 28.23
CA PRO A 250 23.21 19.76 27.82
C PRO A 250 23.64 18.70 28.85
N ALA A 251 24.10 17.56 28.36
CA ALA A 251 24.61 16.49 29.18
C ALA A 251 25.65 17.07 30.15
N GLN A 252 25.37 17.01 31.47
CA GLN A 252 26.36 17.40 32.48
C GLN A 252 27.57 16.48 32.33
N PRO A 253 28.80 17.03 32.32
CA PRO A 253 30.00 16.22 32.31
C PRO A 253 30.00 15.35 33.59
N SER A 254 30.18 14.06 33.37
CA SER A 254 30.30 13.09 34.45
C SER A 254 31.43 13.52 35.42
N GLN A 255 31.10 13.83 36.68
CA GLN A 255 32.11 14.07 37.69
C GLN A 255 32.93 12.80 37.90
N PRO A 256 34.27 12.89 38.00
CA PRO A 256 35.10 11.74 38.32
C PRO A 256 34.71 11.19 39.69
N GLN A 257 34.35 9.93 39.78
CA GLN A 257 34.14 9.23 41.04
C GLN A 257 35.43 9.24 41.84
N GLY A 258 35.38 9.89 43.00
CA GLY A 258 36.50 9.94 43.95
C GLY A 258 36.93 8.52 44.33
N GLN A 259 38.26 8.29 44.23
CA GLN A 259 38.92 7.09 44.73
C GLN A 259 38.63 6.89 46.21
N ALA A 260 38.16 5.71 46.56
CA ALA A 260 38.06 5.28 47.98
C ALA A 260 39.45 5.26 48.66
N PRO A 261 39.56 5.67 49.92
CA PRO A 261 40.83 5.62 50.65
C PRO A 261 41.26 4.17 50.89
N GLN A 262 42.51 3.86 50.55
CA GLN A 262 43.16 2.58 50.94
C GLN A 262 43.42 2.51 52.41
N PRO A 263 43.17 1.36 53.10
CA PRO A 263 43.60 1.17 54.49
C PRO A 263 45.09 1.03 54.51
N GLN A 264 45.72 1.86 55.36
CA GLN A 264 47.13 1.67 55.78
C GLN A 264 47.18 0.57 56.81
N LEU A 265 48.08 -0.40 56.62
CA LEU A 265 48.59 -1.33 57.64
C LEU A 265 49.77 -0.71 58.35
#